data_2c9ad5935589f6a73d647c6221ac2efe
#
_entry.id   2c9ad5935589f6a73d647c6221ac2efe
#
_cell.length_a   1.000
_cell.length_b   1.000
_cell.length_c   1.000
_cell.angle_alpha   90.00
_cell.angle_beta   90.00
_cell.angle_gamma   90.00
#
_symmetry.space_group_name_H-M   'P 1'
#
loop_
_entity.id
_entity.type
_entity.pdbx_description
1 polymer ?
#
loop_
_entity_poly.entity_id
_entity_poly.type
_entity_poly.pdbx_seq_one_letter_code
_entity_poly.pdbx_strand_id
1 'polypeptide(L)'
;MIRFAKILAFGLLFMTACSPKVTTPVNQAKTMGPSKIDARLTELGITLPPASQPVANYVNAVQTGNLIFLAGKGPLKADGTYITGKVGKNLSIEQGYEAARVVGINQLATLKAEIGNLDRVVRIVKVLGMVNATPEFTNHPKVINGFSDLMVEVFGEKGKHARSAVGMISLPSDIAVEVEMIVEIK
;
A
#
# COMPACT_ATOMS: atom_id res chain seq x y z
N MET A 1 15.54 22.09 90.63
CA MET A 1 15.87 20.93 89.79
C MET A 1 15.67 21.29 88.38
N ILE A 2 16.74 21.63 87.68
CA ILE A 2 16.69 22.16 86.28
C ILE A 2 17.11 20.99 85.36
N ARG A 3 16.22 20.54 84.49
CA ARG A 3 16.54 19.50 83.49
C ARG A 3 16.88 20.16 82.16
N PHE A 4 18.13 20.00 81.70
CA PHE A 4 18.60 20.41 80.39
C PHE A 4 18.03 19.52 79.31
N ALA A 5 17.31 20.10 78.29
CA ALA A 5 16.92 19.42 77.07
C ALA A 5 18.07 19.58 76.05
N LYS A 6 18.57 18.46 75.53
CA LYS A 6 19.52 18.42 74.43
C LYS A 6 18.77 18.53 73.10
N ILE A 7 19.05 19.59 72.35
CA ILE A 7 18.55 19.76 70.96
C ILE A 7 19.50 18.97 70.03
N LEU A 8 18.98 17.97 69.35
CA LEU A 8 19.68 17.20 68.33
C LEU A 8 19.37 17.85 66.97
N ALA A 9 20.40 18.46 66.35
CA ALA A 9 20.29 19.02 65.00
C ALA A 9 20.42 17.90 63.99
N PHE A 10 19.32 17.65 63.24
CA PHE A 10 19.26 16.69 62.12
C PHE A 10 19.66 17.40 60.85
N GLY A 11 20.88 17.14 60.36
CA GLY A 11 21.37 17.68 59.11
C GLY A 11 20.68 16.97 57.90
N LEU A 12 19.91 17.72 57.15
CA LEU A 12 19.25 17.25 55.92
C LEU A 12 20.26 17.28 54.77
N LEU A 13 20.77 16.12 54.38
CA LEU A 13 21.65 15.95 53.22
C LEU A 13 20.82 15.93 51.94
N PHE A 14 20.83 17.03 51.18
CA PHE A 14 20.23 17.07 49.83
C PHE A 14 21.08 16.28 48.86
N MET A 15 20.66 15.06 48.52
CA MET A 15 21.19 14.32 47.38
C MET A 15 20.55 14.85 46.09
N THR A 16 21.30 15.64 45.32
CA THR A 16 20.94 15.99 43.95
C THR A 16 21.06 14.75 43.05
N ALA A 17 19.95 14.13 42.76
CA ALA A 17 19.87 13.05 41.80
C ALA A 17 20.07 13.62 40.38
N CYS A 18 21.25 13.40 39.82
CA CYS A 18 21.53 13.67 38.41
C CYS A 18 20.88 12.57 37.57
N SER A 19 19.68 12.82 37.00
CA SER A 19 19.02 11.89 36.06
C SER A 19 19.79 11.89 34.75
N PRO A 20 20.25 10.76 34.24
CA PRO A 20 20.83 10.69 32.90
C PRO A 20 19.75 11.01 31.86
N LYS A 21 20.01 12.03 31.02
CA LYS A 21 19.22 12.27 29.82
C LYS A 21 19.37 11.05 28.88
N VAL A 22 18.33 10.20 28.81
CA VAL A 22 18.24 9.19 27.80
C VAL A 22 18.02 9.89 26.45
N THR A 23 19.08 10.10 25.70
CA THR A 23 19.01 10.50 24.31
C THR A 23 18.67 9.25 23.51
N THR A 24 17.38 9.06 23.21
CA THR A 24 16.94 8.13 22.16
C THR A 24 17.64 8.54 20.87
N PRO A 25 18.34 7.62 20.17
CA PRO A 25 18.89 7.95 18.87
C PRO A 25 17.72 8.23 17.92
N VAL A 26 17.60 9.49 17.49
CA VAL A 26 16.77 9.85 16.35
C VAL A 26 17.38 9.10 15.18
N ASN A 27 16.66 8.06 14.73
CA ASN A 27 17.00 7.31 13.53
C ASN A 27 16.99 8.32 12.37
N GLN A 28 18.18 8.81 11.99
CA GLN A 28 18.35 9.67 10.83
C GLN A 28 17.92 8.83 9.63
N ALA A 29 16.69 9.03 9.18
CA ALA A 29 16.24 8.54 7.90
C ALA A 29 17.27 9.03 6.87
N LYS A 30 18.08 8.10 6.35
CA LYS A 30 19.04 8.34 5.28
C LYS A 30 18.26 9.08 4.19
N THR A 31 18.57 10.34 3.97
CA THR A 31 17.96 11.14 2.90
C THR A 31 18.32 10.45 1.58
N MET A 32 17.46 9.55 1.15
CA MET A 32 17.52 8.97 -0.19
C MET A 32 17.20 10.12 -1.14
N GLY A 33 18.03 10.28 -2.17
CA GLY A 33 17.75 11.24 -3.24
C GLY A 33 16.33 11.06 -3.80
N PRO A 34 15.81 12.00 -4.59
CA PRO A 34 14.45 11.93 -5.12
C PRO A 34 14.21 10.58 -5.78
N SER A 35 13.09 9.93 -5.43
CA SER A 35 12.72 8.61 -5.95
C SER A 35 12.51 8.69 -7.47
N LYS A 36 13.13 7.79 -8.22
CA LYS A 36 12.97 7.70 -9.69
C LYS A 36 11.53 7.36 -10.05
N ILE A 37 10.89 6.48 -9.27
CA ILE A 37 9.50 6.09 -9.52
C ILE A 37 8.55 7.22 -9.16
N ASP A 38 8.81 8.01 -8.11
CA ASP A 38 7.99 9.18 -7.80
C ASP A 38 8.08 10.25 -8.92
N ALA A 39 9.27 10.47 -9.48
CA ALA A 39 9.43 11.33 -10.64
C ALA A 39 8.64 10.79 -11.85
N ARG A 40 8.70 9.47 -12.09
CA ARG A 40 7.95 8.83 -13.16
C ARG A 40 6.44 8.95 -12.99
N LEU A 41 5.92 8.78 -11.77
CA LEU A 41 4.50 8.99 -11.47
C LEU A 41 4.08 10.44 -11.76
N THR A 42 4.93 11.40 -11.42
CA THR A 42 4.68 12.83 -11.72
C THR A 42 4.63 13.08 -13.23
N GLU A 43 5.56 12.52 -14.01
CA GLU A 43 5.56 12.61 -15.49
C GLU A 43 4.27 12.04 -16.10
N LEU A 44 3.74 10.95 -15.51
CA LEU A 44 2.50 10.31 -15.94
C LEU A 44 1.24 11.04 -15.43
N GLY A 45 1.39 12.12 -14.65
CA GLY A 45 0.27 12.82 -14.03
C GLY A 45 -0.45 12.02 -12.95
N ILE A 46 0.23 11.00 -12.34
CA ILE A 46 -0.37 10.12 -11.36
C ILE A 46 -0.04 10.60 -9.96
N THR A 47 -1.07 10.92 -9.18
CA THR A 47 -0.98 11.15 -7.74
C THR A 47 -1.49 9.91 -7.00
N LEU A 48 -0.64 9.31 -6.16
CA LEU A 48 -1.04 8.16 -5.35
C LEU A 48 -1.91 8.64 -4.19
N PRO A 49 -3.11 8.06 -3.99
CA PRO A 49 -3.95 8.35 -2.82
C PRO A 49 -3.30 7.78 -1.55
N PRO A 50 -3.79 8.15 -0.35
CA PRO A 50 -3.47 7.42 0.87
C PRO A 50 -3.86 5.93 0.72
N ALA A 51 -3.02 5.02 1.23
CA ALA A 51 -3.34 3.60 1.21
C ALA A 51 -4.60 3.32 2.04
N SER A 52 -5.57 2.60 1.45
CA SER A 52 -6.79 2.22 2.16
C SER A 52 -6.48 1.27 3.31
N GLN A 53 -7.18 1.44 4.43
CA GLN A 53 -7.05 0.52 5.57
C GLN A 53 -7.84 -0.77 5.34
N PRO A 54 -7.40 -1.92 5.89
CA PRO A 54 -8.19 -3.13 5.92
C PRO A 54 -9.52 -2.90 6.68
N VAL A 55 -10.59 -3.51 6.19
CA VAL A 55 -11.93 -3.39 6.78
C VAL A 55 -12.30 -4.60 7.68
N ALA A 56 -11.41 -5.58 7.83
CA ALA A 56 -11.61 -6.80 8.60
C ALA A 56 -10.28 -7.33 9.15
N ASN A 57 -10.25 -8.54 9.70
CA ASN A 57 -9.05 -9.19 10.25
C ASN A 57 -8.12 -9.72 9.15
N TYR A 58 -7.59 -8.82 8.33
CA TYR A 58 -6.50 -9.08 7.37
C TYR A 58 -5.59 -7.86 7.29
N VAL A 59 -4.46 -7.99 6.61
CA VAL A 59 -3.49 -6.91 6.38
C VAL A 59 -3.39 -6.58 4.89
N ASN A 60 -2.95 -5.37 4.56
CA ASN A 60 -2.79 -4.93 3.18
C ASN A 60 -1.71 -5.70 2.42
N ALA A 61 -0.66 -6.13 3.14
CA ALA A 61 0.43 -6.89 2.57
C ALA A 61 1.08 -7.80 3.61
N VAL A 62 1.72 -8.86 3.13
CA VAL A 62 2.58 -9.75 3.92
C VAL A 62 3.91 -9.85 3.21
N GLN A 63 4.99 -9.60 3.95
CA GLN A 63 6.34 -9.82 3.45
C GLN A 63 6.86 -11.20 3.88
N THR A 64 7.46 -11.92 2.93
CA THR A 64 8.24 -13.14 3.20
C THR A 64 9.52 -13.11 2.36
N GLY A 65 10.68 -13.06 3.04
CA GLY A 65 11.95 -12.81 2.36
C GLY A 65 11.93 -11.48 1.62
N ASN A 66 12.20 -11.52 0.32
CA ASN A 66 12.16 -10.37 -0.58
C ASN A 66 10.85 -10.25 -1.38
N LEU A 67 9.82 -11.05 -1.05
CA LEU A 67 8.53 -11.00 -1.71
C LEU A 67 7.49 -10.29 -0.82
N ILE A 68 6.72 -9.42 -1.45
CA ILE A 68 5.54 -8.76 -0.87
C ILE A 68 4.30 -9.32 -1.55
N PHE A 69 3.41 -9.91 -0.76
CA PHE A 69 2.09 -10.37 -1.19
C PHE A 69 1.08 -9.30 -0.82
N LEU A 70 0.47 -8.66 -1.80
CA LEU A 70 -0.53 -7.63 -1.57
C LEU A 70 -1.93 -8.23 -1.68
N ALA A 71 -2.78 -7.87 -0.72
CA ALA A 71 -4.20 -8.23 -0.73
C ALA A 71 -4.93 -7.63 -1.93
N GLY A 72 -6.05 -8.24 -2.33
CA GLY A 72 -6.92 -7.73 -3.37
C GLY A 72 -7.39 -6.30 -3.10
N LYS A 73 -7.39 -5.46 -4.13
CA LYS A 73 -7.92 -4.10 -4.10
C LYS A 73 -8.95 -3.91 -5.19
N GLY A 74 -10.01 -3.16 -4.85
CA GLY A 74 -11.00 -2.68 -5.81
C GLY A 74 -10.66 -1.30 -6.38
N PRO A 75 -11.41 -0.83 -7.38
CA PRO A 75 -11.21 0.46 -8.03
C PRO A 75 -11.81 1.61 -7.20
N LEU A 76 -11.16 1.95 -6.08
CA LEU A 76 -11.54 3.06 -5.20
C LEU A 76 -11.10 4.38 -5.83
N LYS A 77 -12.05 5.27 -6.10
CA LYS A 77 -11.81 6.60 -6.63
C LYS A 77 -11.38 7.59 -5.54
N ALA A 78 -10.85 8.74 -5.96
CA ALA A 78 -10.43 9.81 -5.05
C ALA A 78 -11.58 10.39 -4.20
N ASP A 79 -12.82 10.29 -4.68
CA ASP A 79 -14.01 10.72 -3.95
C ASP A 79 -14.49 9.71 -2.88
N GLY A 80 -13.76 8.59 -2.71
CA GLY A 80 -14.10 7.53 -1.75
C GLY A 80 -15.15 6.54 -2.23
N THR A 81 -15.64 6.65 -3.47
CA THR A 81 -16.59 5.70 -4.05
C THR A 81 -15.89 4.68 -4.94
N TYR A 82 -16.47 3.49 -5.07
CA TYR A 82 -15.95 2.45 -5.98
C TYR A 82 -16.54 2.57 -7.37
N ILE A 83 -15.77 2.14 -8.39
CA ILE A 83 -16.33 1.83 -9.70
C ILE A 83 -16.99 0.46 -9.57
N THR A 84 -18.33 0.42 -9.70
CA THR A 84 -19.13 -0.78 -9.51
C THR A 84 -19.84 -1.18 -10.80
N GLY A 85 -20.23 -2.44 -10.86
CA GLY A 85 -21.00 -2.99 -11.97
C GLY A 85 -20.31 -4.16 -12.65
N LYS A 86 -20.97 -4.68 -13.67
CA LYS A 86 -20.61 -5.92 -14.35
C LYS A 86 -20.25 -5.65 -15.80
N VAL A 87 -19.02 -6.04 -16.18
CA VAL A 87 -18.56 -5.92 -17.57
C VAL A 87 -19.35 -6.89 -18.47
N GLY A 88 -19.80 -6.37 -19.59
CA GLY A 88 -20.70 -7.09 -20.50
C GLY A 88 -22.19 -6.89 -20.19
N LYS A 89 -22.55 -6.18 -19.10
CA LYS A 89 -23.92 -5.80 -18.77
C LYS A 89 -24.07 -4.28 -18.74
N ASN A 90 -23.53 -3.64 -17.71
CA ASN A 90 -23.64 -2.20 -17.47
C ASN A 90 -22.29 -1.46 -17.53
N LEU A 91 -21.21 -2.19 -17.77
CA LEU A 91 -19.89 -1.63 -18.04
C LEU A 91 -19.37 -2.14 -19.39
N SER A 92 -18.72 -1.25 -20.15
CA SER A 92 -17.96 -1.61 -21.35
C SER A 92 -16.58 -2.18 -20.99
N ILE A 93 -15.85 -2.71 -21.98
CA ILE A 93 -14.45 -3.16 -21.82
C ILE A 93 -13.58 -1.99 -21.41
N GLU A 94 -13.76 -0.82 -22.03
CA GLU A 94 -12.99 0.40 -21.75
C GLU A 94 -13.22 0.89 -20.32
N GLN A 95 -14.47 0.87 -19.86
CA GLN A 95 -14.78 1.21 -18.45
C GLN A 95 -14.17 0.21 -17.48
N GLY A 96 -14.16 -1.07 -17.82
CA GLY A 96 -13.46 -2.11 -17.07
C GLY A 96 -11.93 -1.91 -17.06
N TYR A 97 -11.35 -1.53 -18.19
CA TYR A 97 -9.93 -1.19 -18.33
C TYR A 97 -9.56 -0.02 -17.40
N GLU A 98 -10.33 1.07 -17.42
CA GLU A 98 -10.12 2.21 -16.52
C GLU A 98 -10.29 1.81 -15.05
N ALA A 99 -11.27 0.95 -14.73
CA ALA A 99 -11.40 0.42 -13.37
C ALA A 99 -10.14 -0.36 -12.94
N ALA A 100 -9.60 -1.22 -13.80
CA ALA A 100 -8.37 -1.95 -13.54
C ALA A 100 -7.14 -1.02 -13.37
N ARG A 101 -7.07 0.08 -14.15
CA ARG A 101 -6.04 1.11 -14.00
C ARG A 101 -6.13 1.81 -12.64
N VAL A 102 -7.34 2.16 -12.19
CA VAL A 102 -7.57 2.74 -10.84
C VAL A 102 -7.13 1.76 -9.75
N VAL A 103 -7.42 0.46 -9.89
CA VAL A 103 -6.90 -0.56 -8.96
C VAL A 103 -5.38 -0.55 -8.92
N GLY A 104 -4.73 -0.42 -10.07
CA GLY A 104 -3.27 -0.34 -10.15
C GLY A 104 -2.71 0.84 -9.34
N ILE A 105 -3.32 2.01 -9.42
CA ILE A 105 -2.94 3.19 -8.63
C ILE A 105 -3.11 2.91 -7.13
N ASN A 106 -4.20 2.27 -6.71
CA ASN A 106 -4.45 1.90 -5.32
C ASN A 106 -3.44 0.85 -4.81
N GLN A 107 -3.05 -0.11 -5.65
CA GLN A 107 -2.01 -1.09 -5.34
C GLN A 107 -0.62 -0.44 -5.20
N LEU A 108 -0.27 0.52 -6.06
CA LEU A 108 0.97 1.30 -5.94
C LEU A 108 1.00 2.11 -4.65
N ALA A 109 -0.12 2.73 -4.26
CA ALA A 109 -0.25 3.45 -3.00
C ALA A 109 -0.04 2.51 -1.80
N THR A 110 -0.67 1.34 -1.83
CA THR A 110 -0.51 0.30 -0.80
C THR A 110 0.93 -0.19 -0.71
N LEU A 111 1.55 -0.54 -1.84
CA LEU A 111 2.94 -0.98 -1.90
C LEU A 111 3.89 0.09 -1.36
N LYS A 112 3.69 1.37 -1.75
CA LYS A 112 4.51 2.48 -1.25
C LYS A 112 4.39 2.65 0.27
N ALA A 113 3.19 2.50 0.83
CA ALA A 113 2.98 2.57 2.27
C ALA A 113 3.72 1.44 3.02
N GLU A 114 3.75 0.22 2.45
CA GLU A 114 4.41 -0.94 3.05
C GLU A 114 5.95 -0.86 2.97
N ILE A 115 6.49 -0.47 1.82
CA ILE A 115 7.95 -0.52 1.60
C ILE A 115 8.64 0.85 1.68
N GLY A 116 7.90 1.94 1.81
CA GLY A 116 8.40 3.32 1.92
C GLY A 116 8.84 3.94 0.60
N ASN A 117 9.55 3.22 -0.26
CA ASN A 117 10.07 3.73 -1.54
C ASN A 117 9.90 2.69 -2.66
N LEU A 118 9.19 3.06 -3.71
CA LEU A 118 8.94 2.20 -4.87
C LEU A 118 10.21 1.89 -5.70
N ASP A 119 11.31 2.64 -5.53
CA ASP A 119 12.60 2.30 -6.16
C ASP A 119 13.19 0.97 -5.65
N ARG A 120 12.67 0.45 -4.52
CA ARG A 120 13.03 -0.88 -4.00
C ARG A 120 12.47 -2.02 -4.83
N VAL A 121 11.49 -1.77 -5.69
CA VAL A 121 10.90 -2.80 -6.55
C VAL A 121 11.95 -3.34 -7.52
N VAL A 122 12.17 -4.65 -7.46
CA VAL A 122 13.00 -5.41 -8.40
C VAL A 122 12.17 -5.78 -9.62
N ARG A 123 10.96 -6.32 -9.40
CA ARG A 123 9.96 -6.64 -10.44
C ARG A 123 8.57 -6.89 -9.85
N ILE A 124 7.55 -6.75 -10.68
CA ILE A 124 6.25 -7.33 -10.41
C ILE A 124 6.33 -8.82 -10.82
N VAL A 125 6.03 -9.72 -9.89
CA VAL A 125 6.21 -11.17 -10.12
C VAL A 125 4.96 -11.79 -10.70
N LYS A 126 3.82 -11.57 -10.04
CA LYS A 126 2.54 -12.18 -10.38
C LYS A 126 1.40 -11.20 -10.17
N VAL A 127 0.42 -11.27 -11.04
CA VAL A 127 -0.86 -10.55 -10.94
C VAL A 127 -2.00 -11.53 -11.16
N LEU A 128 -2.99 -11.51 -10.27
CA LEU A 128 -4.30 -12.11 -10.49
C LEU A 128 -5.32 -10.98 -10.60
N GLY A 129 -5.90 -10.83 -11.79
CA GLY A 129 -6.98 -9.88 -12.06
C GLY A 129 -8.31 -10.61 -12.18
N MET A 130 -9.28 -10.18 -11.40
CA MET A 130 -10.62 -10.71 -11.31
C MET A 130 -11.60 -9.66 -11.83
N VAL A 131 -12.41 -10.02 -12.81
CA VAL A 131 -13.37 -9.12 -13.46
C VAL A 131 -14.78 -9.55 -13.10
N ASN A 132 -15.57 -8.67 -12.52
CA ASN A 132 -17.00 -8.87 -12.36
C ASN A 132 -17.66 -8.81 -13.76
N ALA A 133 -18.02 -9.95 -14.30
CA ALA A 133 -18.43 -10.07 -15.68
C ALA A 133 -19.67 -10.95 -15.84
N THR A 134 -20.38 -10.78 -16.97
CA THR A 134 -21.45 -11.72 -17.34
C THR A 134 -20.85 -13.08 -17.70
N PRO A 135 -21.62 -14.18 -17.60
CA PRO A 135 -21.13 -15.52 -17.94
C PRO A 135 -20.58 -15.63 -19.36
N GLU A 136 -21.12 -14.85 -20.30
CA GLU A 136 -20.77 -14.87 -21.73
C GLU A 136 -19.55 -14.02 -22.04
N PHE A 137 -19.11 -13.16 -21.10
CA PHE A 137 -17.99 -12.28 -21.31
C PHE A 137 -16.67 -13.04 -21.25
N THR A 138 -15.85 -12.93 -22.31
CA THR A 138 -14.58 -13.68 -22.44
C THR A 138 -13.35 -12.76 -22.60
N ASN A 139 -13.54 -11.42 -22.66
CA ASN A 139 -12.47 -10.47 -22.89
C ASN A 139 -11.81 -9.96 -21.58
N HIS A 140 -11.78 -10.77 -20.51
CA HIS A 140 -11.14 -10.41 -19.23
C HIS A 140 -9.71 -9.89 -19.40
N PRO A 141 -8.85 -10.47 -20.28
CA PRO A 141 -7.49 -9.94 -20.48
C PRO A 141 -7.48 -8.48 -20.95
N LYS A 142 -8.44 -8.05 -21.78
CA LYS A 142 -8.51 -6.66 -22.25
C LYS A 142 -8.84 -5.69 -21.11
N VAL A 143 -9.67 -6.12 -20.16
CA VAL A 143 -9.97 -5.34 -18.94
C VAL A 143 -8.74 -5.22 -18.07
N ILE A 144 -8.07 -6.34 -17.77
CA ILE A 144 -6.90 -6.35 -16.86
C ILE A 144 -5.66 -5.71 -17.49
N ASN A 145 -5.65 -5.48 -18.80
CA ASN A 145 -4.60 -4.68 -19.44
C ASN A 145 -4.49 -3.29 -18.82
N GLY A 146 -5.58 -2.66 -18.34
CA GLY A 146 -5.51 -1.38 -17.65
C GLY A 146 -4.57 -1.37 -16.43
N PHE A 147 -4.53 -2.47 -15.69
CA PHE A 147 -3.58 -2.68 -14.60
C PHE A 147 -2.16 -2.95 -15.12
N SER A 148 -2.03 -3.89 -16.07
CA SER A 148 -0.72 -4.33 -16.57
C SER A 148 0.03 -3.22 -17.31
N ASP A 149 -0.66 -2.45 -18.13
CA ASP A 149 -0.10 -1.33 -18.88
C ASP A 149 0.42 -0.25 -17.91
N LEU A 150 -0.35 0.07 -16.85
CA LEU A 150 0.10 0.97 -15.80
C LEU A 150 1.39 0.47 -15.12
N MET A 151 1.50 -0.82 -14.80
CA MET A 151 2.72 -1.36 -14.19
C MET A 151 3.92 -1.19 -15.12
N VAL A 152 3.75 -1.40 -16.42
CA VAL A 152 4.81 -1.21 -17.42
C VAL A 152 5.13 0.28 -17.61
N GLU A 153 4.13 1.17 -17.63
CA GLU A 153 4.34 2.62 -17.68
C GLU A 153 5.19 3.13 -16.51
N VAL A 154 4.94 2.60 -15.30
CA VAL A 154 5.62 3.02 -14.07
C VAL A 154 7.01 2.39 -13.92
N PHE A 155 7.13 1.09 -14.14
CA PHE A 155 8.33 0.32 -13.83
C PHE A 155 9.15 -0.13 -15.06
N GLY A 156 8.66 0.13 -16.28
CA GLY A 156 9.29 -0.37 -17.51
C GLY A 156 9.30 -1.90 -17.56
N GLU A 157 10.41 -2.50 -17.95
CA GLU A 157 10.58 -3.97 -18.03
C GLU A 157 10.29 -4.69 -16.69
N LYS A 158 10.53 -4.04 -15.57
CA LYS A 158 10.23 -4.59 -14.23
C LYS A 158 8.72 -4.69 -13.95
N GLY A 159 7.90 -3.95 -14.69
CA GLY A 159 6.43 -4.00 -14.61
C GLY A 159 5.83 -5.20 -15.33
N LYS A 160 6.56 -5.85 -16.24
CA LYS A 160 6.11 -7.09 -16.92
C LYS A 160 6.06 -8.25 -15.93
N HIS A 161 4.94 -8.97 -15.91
CA HIS A 161 4.65 -9.96 -14.87
C HIS A 161 3.91 -11.18 -15.43
N ALA A 162 4.00 -12.30 -14.72
CA ALA A 162 3.12 -13.44 -14.97
C ALA A 162 1.69 -13.08 -14.54
N ARG A 163 0.67 -13.37 -15.37
CA ARG A 163 -0.69 -12.93 -15.10
C ARG A 163 -1.73 -14.04 -15.31
N SER A 164 -2.76 -14.01 -14.47
CA SER A 164 -4.07 -14.61 -14.75
C SER A 164 -5.12 -13.49 -14.78
N ALA A 165 -6.03 -13.56 -15.76
CA ALA A 165 -7.16 -12.66 -15.87
C ALA A 165 -8.42 -13.51 -16.04
N VAL A 166 -9.29 -13.46 -15.03
CA VAL A 166 -10.45 -14.38 -14.92
C VAL A 166 -11.75 -13.60 -14.70
N GLY A 167 -12.87 -14.18 -15.14
CA GLY A 167 -14.20 -13.68 -14.85
C GLY A 167 -14.72 -14.23 -13.54
N MET A 168 -15.38 -13.39 -12.76
CA MET A 168 -16.08 -13.73 -11.54
C MET A 168 -17.57 -13.43 -11.72
N ILE A 169 -18.42 -14.35 -11.22
CA ILE A 169 -19.87 -14.14 -11.28
C ILE A 169 -20.31 -12.95 -10.43
N SER A 170 -19.56 -12.63 -9.39
CA SER A 170 -19.72 -11.46 -8.54
C SER A 170 -18.42 -11.15 -7.82
N LEU A 171 -18.21 -9.87 -7.47
CA LEU A 171 -17.15 -9.41 -6.58
C LEU A 171 -17.79 -8.69 -5.38
N PRO A 172 -17.09 -8.61 -4.24
CA PRO A 172 -17.58 -7.90 -3.05
C PRO A 172 -18.03 -6.48 -3.39
N SER A 173 -19.13 -6.02 -2.80
CA SER A 173 -19.69 -4.67 -3.01
C SER A 173 -19.96 -4.32 -4.49
N ASP A 174 -20.16 -5.33 -5.33
CA ASP A 174 -20.38 -5.20 -6.78
C ASP A 174 -19.27 -4.41 -7.51
N ILE A 175 -18.03 -4.42 -6.98
CA ILE A 175 -16.90 -3.75 -7.65
C ILE A 175 -16.64 -4.35 -9.03
N ALA A 176 -16.22 -3.50 -9.98
CA ALA A 176 -16.04 -3.92 -11.37
C ALA A 176 -14.85 -4.87 -11.56
N VAL A 177 -13.78 -4.65 -10.80
CA VAL A 177 -12.52 -5.37 -10.91
C VAL A 177 -11.89 -5.50 -9.52
N GLU A 178 -11.22 -6.61 -9.26
CA GLU A 178 -10.32 -6.76 -8.12
C GLU A 178 -8.98 -7.30 -8.60
N VAL A 179 -7.87 -6.78 -8.06
CA VAL A 179 -6.54 -7.27 -8.43
C VAL A 179 -5.68 -7.46 -7.18
N GLU A 180 -5.02 -8.61 -7.10
CA GLU A 180 -3.92 -8.87 -6.18
C GLU A 180 -2.60 -9.03 -6.93
N MET A 181 -1.48 -8.78 -6.26
CA MET A 181 -0.16 -8.93 -6.86
C MET A 181 0.91 -9.38 -5.88
N ILE A 182 1.96 -9.99 -6.43
CA ILE A 182 3.20 -10.35 -5.72
C ILE A 182 4.32 -9.53 -6.33
N VAL A 183 5.11 -8.89 -5.47
CA VAL A 183 6.21 -7.99 -5.86
C VAL A 183 7.50 -8.45 -5.21
N GLU A 184 8.59 -8.50 -5.99
CA GLU A 184 9.94 -8.69 -5.48
C GLU A 184 10.59 -7.36 -5.18
N ILE A 185 11.20 -7.23 -4.00
CA ILE A 185 11.90 -6.03 -3.53
C ILE A 185 13.35 -6.33 -3.15
N LYS A 186 14.16 -5.25 -3.07
CA LYS A 186 15.52 -5.30 -2.54
C LYS A 186 15.50 -5.41 -1.02
#